data_4408d2e7d6e045ea80644e18d2287bb0
#
_entry.id   4408d2e7d6e045ea80644e18d2287bb0
#
_cell.length_a   1.000
_cell.length_b   1.000
_cell.length_c   1.000
_cell.angle_alpha   90.00
_cell.angle_beta   90.00
_cell.angle_gamma   90.00
#
_symmetry.space_group_name_H-M   'P 1'
#
loop_
_entity.id
_entity.type
_entity.pdbx_description
1 polymer ?
#
loop_
_entity_poly.entity_id
_entity_poly.type
_entity_poly.pdbx_seq_one_letter_code
_entity_poly.pdbx_strand_id
1 'polypeptide(L)'
;MIDWDHSTFSKNRERLLEGDIAAKLLSAVLSQPQVKRLLSPDHFSVDGTLIEAWASMKSFRPKDGSDEPPTPDGGRNREADFHGQKRSNETHASTTDPEARLYRKGPGKEAKLCFMGHALMENRNGLVVDACLTETATPSGSRR
;
A
#
# COMPACT_ATOMS: atom_id res chain seq x y z
N MET A 1 -25.85 -11.59 20.60
CA MET A 1 -24.52 -11.12 20.16
C MET A 1 -24.35 -11.61 18.74
N ILE A 2 -24.23 -10.70 17.76
CA ILE A 2 -24.02 -11.09 16.37
C ILE A 2 -22.56 -11.51 16.25
N ASP A 3 -22.35 -12.78 16.02
CA ASP A 3 -21.01 -13.33 15.80
C ASP A 3 -20.57 -12.93 14.39
N TRP A 4 -19.58 -12.05 14.31
CA TRP A 4 -19.02 -11.59 13.05
C TRP A 4 -17.98 -12.59 12.54
N ASP A 5 -18.40 -13.48 11.67
CA ASP A 5 -17.50 -14.36 10.94
C ASP A 5 -16.65 -13.55 9.93
N HIS A 6 -15.37 -13.89 9.80
CA HIS A 6 -14.46 -13.30 8.81
C HIS A 6 -14.98 -13.40 7.37
N SER A 7 -15.77 -14.43 7.06
CA SER A 7 -16.42 -14.60 5.76
C SER A 7 -17.43 -13.50 5.45
N THR A 8 -18.08 -12.94 6.48
CA THR A 8 -19.04 -11.83 6.33
C THR A 8 -18.33 -10.58 5.83
N PHE A 9 -17.15 -10.28 6.37
CA PHE A 9 -16.34 -9.15 5.90
C PHE A 9 -15.90 -9.36 4.45
N SER A 10 -15.38 -10.55 4.11
CA SER A 10 -14.91 -10.87 2.76
C SER A 10 -16.03 -10.74 1.71
N LYS A 11 -17.24 -11.21 2.04
CA LYS A 11 -18.42 -11.13 1.14
C LYS A 11 -18.92 -9.70 0.93
N ASN A 12 -18.72 -8.81 1.90
CA ASN A 12 -19.21 -7.42 1.83
C ASN A 12 -18.10 -6.41 1.49
N ARG A 13 -16.87 -6.86 1.29
CA ARG A 13 -15.71 -6.00 1.05
C ARG A 13 -15.94 -5.00 -0.09
N GLU A 14 -16.38 -5.48 -1.24
CA GLU A 14 -16.63 -4.64 -2.41
C GLU A 14 -17.70 -3.58 -2.13
N ARG A 15 -18.81 -3.96 -1.50
CA ARG A 15 -19.86 -3.03 -1.10
C ARG A 15 -19.37 -1.95 -0.13
N LEU A 16 -18.47 -2.31 0.79
CA LEU A 16 -17.88 -1.37 1.74
C LEU A 16 -16.94 -0.39 1.03
N LEU A 17 -16.20 -0.86 0.03
CA LEU A 17 -15.30 -0.02 -0.76
C LEU A 17 -16.09 0.90 -1.70
N GLU A 18 -17.04 0.39 -2.46
CA GLU A 18 -17.90 1.19 -3.36
C GLU A 18 -18.69 2.27 -2.61
N GLY A 19 -19.14 1.97 -1.40
CA GLY A 19 -19.87 2.90 -0.56
C GLY A 19 -19.03 3.94 0.17
N ASP A 20 -17.70 3.85 0.09
CA ASP A 20 -16.74 4.70 0.84
C ASP A 20 -17.03 4.69 2.35
N ILE A 21 -17.40 3.52 2.86
CA ILE A 21 -17.92 3.36 4.24
C ILE A 21 -16.85 3.67 5.27
N ALA A 22 -15.58 3.35 5.00
CA ALA A 22 -14.48 3.61 5.93
C ALA A 22 -14.27 5.11 6.15
N ALA A 23 -14.25 5.91 5.08
CA ALA A 23 -14.11 7.36 5.18
C ALA A 23 -15.35 8.00 5.85
N LYS A 24 -16.55 7.54 5.51
CA LYS A 24 -17.79 7.98 6.17
C LYS A 24 -17.80 7.66 7.66
N LEU A 25 -17.33 6.48 8.05
CA LEU A 25 -17.22 6.10 9.46
C LEU A 25 -16.23 7.00 10.19
N LEU A 26 -15.03 7.21 9.64
CA LEU A 26 -14.03 8.09 10.23
C LEU A 26 -14.60 9.51 10.40
N SER A 27 -15.20 10.06 9.35
CA SER A 27 -15.83 11.38 9.38
C SER A 27 -16.95 11.47 10.44
N ALA A 28 -17.79 10.46 10.55
CA ALA A 28 -18.85 10.40 11.55
C ALA A 28 -18.29 10.36 12.98
N VAL A 29 -17.24 9.60 13.22
CA VAL A 29 -16.54 9.55 14.52
C VAL A 29 -15.94 10.90 14.87
N LEU A 30 -15.18 11.50 13.94
CA LEU A 30 -14.53 12.81 14.15
C LEU A 30 -15.55 13.96 14.34
N SER A 31 -16.76 13.81 13.81
CA SER A 31 -17.84 14.80 13.93
C SER A 31 -18.51 14.80 15.29
N GLN A 32 -18.33 13.76 16.09
CA GLN A 32 -18.96 13.68 17.41
C GLN A 32 -18.43 14.78 18.35
N PRO A 33 -19.31 15.48 19.10
CA PRO A 33 -18.88 16.57 19.99
C PRO A 33 -17.83 16.16 21.03
N GLN A 34 -17.91 14.94 21.51
CA GLN A 34 -16.96 14.37 22.47
C GLN A 34 -15.57 14.20 21.85
N VAL A 35 -15.50 13.70 20.61
CA VAL A 35 -14.24 13.51 19.88
C VAL A 35 -13.64 14.85 19.48
N LYS A 36 -14.46 15.81 19.00
CA LYS A 36 -14.00 17.17 18.66
C LYS A 36 -13.30 17.88 19.80
N ARG A 37 -13.71 17.64 21.03
CA ARG A 37 -13.05 18.24 22.23
C ARG A 37 -11.66 17.65 22.48
N LEU A 38 -11.40 16.45 21.98
CA LEU A 38 -10.10 15.78 22.11
C LEU A 38 -9.13 16.19 21.02
N LEU A 39 -9.62 16.69 19.89
CA LEU A 39 -8.78 17.13 18.78
C LEU A 39 -8.08 18.46 19.11
N SER A 40 -6.76 18.48 18.93
CA SER A 40 -5.96 19.71 18.99
C SER A 40 -5.71 20.25 17.59
N PRO A 41 -5.81 21.56 17.34
CA PRO A 41 -5.44 22.15 16.07
C PRO A 41 -3.94 22.40 15.90
N ASP A 42 -3.13 22.20 16.94
CA ASP A 42 -1.80 22.81 17.00
C ASP A 42 -0.69 21.95 16.38
N HIS A 43 -0.71 20.63 16.61
CA HIS A 43 0.39 19.76 16.18
C HIS A 43 -0.13 18.45 15.60
N PHE A 44 0.38 18.10 14.43
CA PHE A 44 0.07 16.86 13.73
C PHE A 44 1.35 16.14 13.34
N SER A 45 1.27 14.81 13.30
CA SER A 45 2.30 13.93 12.74
C SER A 45 1.73 13.15 11.59
N VAL A 46 2.56 12.94 10.57
CA VAL A 46 2.25 12.02 9.48
C VAL A 46 3.13 10.80 9.63
N ASP A 47 2.54 9.62 9.71
CA ASP A 47 3.25 8.36 9.67
C ASP A 47 2.99 7.66 8.34
N GLY A 48 4.07 7.15 7.74
CA GLY A 48 4.04 6.42 6.47
C GLY A 48 4.45 4.97 6.67
N THR A 49 3.58 4.03 6.31
CA THR A 49 3.87 2.60 6.36
C THR A 49 3.72 1.95 5.00
N LEU A 50 4.56 0.94 4.73
CA LEU A 50 4.43 0.14 3.51
C LEU A 50 3.33 -0.90 3.69
N ILE A 51 2.38 -0.90 2.76
CA ILE A 51 1.30 -1.87 2.68
C ILE A 51 1.58 -2.77 1.49
N GLU A 52 1.81 -4.06 1.75
CA GLU A 52 2.07 -5.04 0.70
C GLU A 52 0.81 -5.25 -0.13
N ALA A 53 0.94 -5.14 -1.45
CA ALA A 53 -0.15 -5.37 -2.39
C ALA A 53 -0.53 -6.86 -2.42
N TRP A 54 -1.80 -7.14 -2.69
CA TRP A 54 -2.27 -8.50 -2.91
C TRP A 54 -1.92 -8.98 -4.32
N ALA A 55 -0.63 -8.87 -4.66
CA ALA A 55 -0.10 -9.21 -5.98
C ALA A 55 1.20 -9.99 -5.84
N SER A 56 1.29 -11.11 -6.52
CA SER A 56 2.54 -11.90 -6.57
C SER A 56 3.58 -11.21 -7.43
N MET A 57 4.86 -11.34 -7.09
CA MET A 57 5.98 -10.92 -7.97
C MET A 57 5.95 -11.59 -9.33
N LYS A 58 5.30 -12.75 -9.48
CA LYS A 58 5.07 -13.41 -10.79
C LYS A 58 4.15 -12.60 -11.71
N SER A 59 3.31 -11.74 -11.16
CA SER A 59 2.46 -10.82 -11.92
C SER A 59 3.19 -9.58 -12.41
N PHE A 60 4.40 -9.30 -11.93
CA PHE A 60 5.19 -8.13 -12.32
C PHE A 60 5.88 -8.39 -13.66
N ARG A 61 5.24 -7.95 -14.74
CA ARG A 61 5.61 -8.24 -16.13
C ARG A 61 5.93 -6.98 -16.93
N PRO A 62 6.65 -7.11 -18.05
CA PRO A 62 6.92 -6.00 -18.96
C PRO A 62 5.62 -5.36 -19.45
N LYS A 63 5.59 -4.03 -19.50
CA LYS A 63 4.44 -3.26 -20.01
C LYS A 63 4.27 -3.35 -21.53
N ASP A 64 5.33 -3.72 -22.25
CA ASP A 64 5.34 -3.87 -23.70
C ASP A 64 4.74 -5.20 -24.20
N GLY A 65 4.29 -6.06 -23.27
CA GLY A 65 3.69 -7.34 -23.60
C GLY A 65 4.69 -8.42 -24.04
N SER A 66 6.00 -8.18 -23.90
CA SER A 66 6.98 -9.21 -24.17
C SER A 66 6.83 -10.36 -23.18
N ASP A 67 6.71 -11.59 -23.68
CA ASP A 67 6.67 -12.79 -22.85
C ASP A 67 8.06 -13.05 -22.24
N GLU A 68 8.26 -12.59 -21.03
CA GLU A 68 9.40 -13.00 -20.25
C GLU A 68 9.22 -14.49 -19.86
N PRO A 69 10.16 -15.39 -20.20
CA PRO A 69 10.00 -16.78 -19.86
C PRO A 69 9.86 -16.97 -18.34
N PRO A 70 9.00 -17.89 -17.87
CA PRO A 70 8.83 -18.13 -16.44
C PRO A 70 10.18 -18.51 -15.84
N THR A 71 10.57 -17.82 -14.79
CA THR A 71 11.82 -18.08 -14.07
C THR A 71 11.80 -19.46 -13.45
N PRO A 72 12.73 -20.36 -13.80
CA PRO A 72 12.91 -21.57 -13.01
C PRO A 72 13.59 -21.17 -11.69
N ASP A 73 12.93 -21.56 -10.62
CA ASP A 73 13.42 -21.65 -9.25
C ASP A 73 13.87 -20.37 -8.50
N GLY A 74 13.21 -20.20 -7.35
CA GLY A 74 13.24 -19.05 -6.49
C GLY A 74 14.49 -18.88 -5.62
N GLY A 75 15.36 -17.97 -6.02
CA GLY A 75 16.33 -17.36 -5.11
C GLY A 75 15.85 -15.98 -4.67
N ARG A 76 15.91 -15.69 -3.36
CA ARG A 76 15.47 -14.43 -2.71
C ARG A 76 16.00 -13.11 -3.32
N ASN A 77 17.03 -13.14 -4.15
CA ASN A 77 17.69 -11.98 -4.76
C ASN A 77 17.58 -11.89 -6.28
N ARG A 78 16.95 -12.83 -6.94
CA ARG A 78 16.86 -12.89 -8.41
C ARG A 78 15.82 -11.98 -9.03
N GLU A 79 14.90 -11.45 -8.23
CA GLU A 79 13.75 -10.69 -8.72
C GLU A 79 14.08 -9.27 -9.19
N ALA A 80 15.24 -8.74 -8.83
CA ALA A 80 15.68 -7.41 -9.23
C ALA A 80 16.64 -7.41 -10.43
N ASP A 81 17.26 -8.55 -10.77
CA ASP A 81 18.25 -8.65 -11.84
C ASP A 81 18.17 -10.06 -12.48
N PHE A 82 17.27 -10.23 -13.42
CA PHE A 82 17.12 -11.46 -14.15
C PHE A 82 17.79 -11.32 -15.52
N HIS A 83 18.83 -12.09 -15.79
CA HIS A 83 19.65 -12.05 -17.01
C HIS A 83 20.20 -10.64 -17.35
N GLY A 84 20.55 -9.84 -16.34
CA GLY A 84 21.06 -8.48 -16.56
C GLY A 84 19.97 -7.45 -16.92
N GLN A 85 18.69 -7.82 -16.88
CA GLN A 85 17.58 -6.88 -17.08
C GLN A 85 17.05 -6.43 -15.70
N LYS A 86 17.32 -5.18 -15.37
CA LYS A 86 16.82 -4.55 -14.15
C LYS A 86 15.33 -4.28 -14.29
N ARG A 87 14.50 -5.05 -13.58
CA ARG A 87 13.07 -4.78 -13.49
C ARG A 87 12.82 -3.49 -12.73
N SER A 88 12.08 -2.57 -13.32
CA SER A 88 11.75 -1.27 -12.73
C SER A 88 10.28 -0.94 -12.93
N ASN A 89 9.73 -0.04 -12.13
CA ASN A 89 8.36 0.45 -12.28
C ASN A 89 8.12 1.20 -13.60
N GLU A 90 9.18 1.60 -14.29
CA GLU A 90 9.11 2.25 -15.60
C GLU A 90 8.80 1.24 -16.70
N THR A 91 9.44 0.06 -16.61
CA THR A 91 9.38 -0.99 -17.65
C THR A 91 8.37 -2.09 -17.33
N HIS A 92 8.05 -2.30 -16.05
CA HIS A 92 7.19 -3.39 -15.59
C HIS A 92 6.02 -2.87 -14.76
N ALA A 93 4.92 -3.62 -14.76
CA ALA A 93 3.77 -3.42 -13.90
C ALA A 93 3.17 -4.78 -13.46
N SER A 94 2.46 -4.78 -12.35
CA SER A 94 1.72 -5.97 -11.95
C SER A 94 0.48 -6.13 -12.84
N THR A 95 0.25 -7.33 -13.34
CA THR A 95 -0.98 -7.66 -14.07
C THR A 95 -2.17 -7.90 -13.15
N THR A 96 -1.92 -8.19 -11.87
CA THR A 96 -2.96 -8.41 -10.85
C THR A 96 -3.38 -7.10 -10.20
N ASP A 97 -2.42 -6.20 -9.94
CA ASP A 97 -2.65 -4.91 -9.30
C ASP A 97 -1.75 -3.86 -9.98
N PRO A 98 -2.21 -3.22 -11.08
CA PRO A 98 -1.40 -2.32 -11.90
C PRO A 98 -0.93 -1.05 -11.19
N GLU A 99 -1.58 -0.65 -10.10
CA GLU A 99 -1.23 0.52 -9.30
C GLU A 99 -0.13 0.22 -8.28
N ALA A 100 0.05 -1.06 -7.92
CA ALA A 100 1.12 -1.47 -7.02
C ALA A 100 2.50 -1.21 -7.64
N ARG A 101 3.42 -0.71 -6.82
CA ARG A 101 4.78 -0.38 -7.26
C ARG A 101 5.80 -1.26 -6.58
N LEU A 102 6.82 -1.66 -7.34
CA LEU A 102 7.96 -2.37 -6.80
C LEU A 102 8.76 -1.42 -5.91
N TYR A 103 8.89 -1.77 -4.65
CA TYR A 103 9.62 -0.98 -3.66
C TYR A 103 10.55 -1.85 -2.83
N ARG A 104 11.72 -1.30 -2.48
CA ARG A 104 12.71 -1.93 -1.60
C ARG A 104 13.00 -1.00 -0.44
N LYS A 105 12.78 -1.46 0.77
CA LYS A 105 12.97 -0.66 2.00
C LYS A 105 14.44 -0.26 2.26
N GLY A 106 15.40 -0.98 1.68
CA GLY A 106 16.84 -0.70 1.84
C GLY A 106 17.71 -1.72 1.14
N PRO A 107 19.03 -1.48 1.11
CA PRO A 107 20.01 -2.44 0.56
C PRO A 107 19.88 -3.81 1.24
N GLY A 108 19.93 -4.88 0.47
CA GLY A 108 19.83 -6.26 0.98
C GLY A 108 18.44 -6.70 1.44
N LYS A 109 17.42 -5.83 1.38
CA LYS A 109 16.01 -6.20 1.62
C LYS A 109 15.36 -6.66 0.34
N GLU A 110 14.40 -7.56 0.48
CA GLU A 110 13.54 -8.00 -0.62
C GLU A 110 12.74 -6.84 -1.21
N ALA A 111 12.61 -6.80 -2.53
CA ALA A 111 11.70 -5.88 -3.21
C ALA A 111 10.29 -6.48 -3.24
N LYS A 112 9.28 -5.67 -2.95
CA LYS A 112 7.88 -6.08 -2.89
C LYS A 112 7.01 -5.12 -3.64
N LEU A 113 5.91 -5.63 -4.19
CA LEU A 113 4.84 -4.80 -4.72
C LEU A 113 4.05 -4.22 -3.55
N CYS A 114 4.00 -2.92 -3.44
CA CYS A 114 3.37 -2.26 -2.29
C CYS A 114 2.85 -0.86 -2.62
N PHE A 115 2.08 -0.37 -1.67
CA PHE A 115 1.60 1.00 -1.56
C PHE A 115 2.21 1.66 -0.33
N MET A 116 2.12 2.99 -0.27
CA MET A 116 2.43 3.76 0.92
C MET A 116 1.14 4.20 1.59
N GLY A 117 0.85 3.67 2.77
CA GLY A 117 -0.24 4.14 3.62
C GLY A 117 0.24 5.30 4.49
N HIS A 118 -0.53 6.37 4.52
CA HIS A 118 -0.26 7.54 5.36
C HIS A 118 -1.40 7.71 6.36
N ALA A 119 -1.05 7.97 7.60
CA ALA A 119 -1.99 8.36 8.64
C ALA A 119 -1.60 9.74 9.18
N LEU A 120 -2.53 10.67 9.17
CA LEU A 120 -2.41 11.97 9.83
C LEU A 120 -2.97 11.85 11.24
N MET A 121 -2.14 12.10 12.23
CA MET A 121 -2.47 11.95 13.64
C MET A 121 -2.31 13.27 14.38
N GLU A 122 -3.30 13.61 15.16
CA GLU A 122 -3.25 14.69 16.14
C GLU A 122 -2.38 14.25 17.33
N ASN A 123 -1.46 15.11 17.79
CA ASN A 123 -0.39 14.70 18.72
C ASN A 123 -0.76 14.78 20.21
N ARG A 124 -1.83 15.48 20.59
CA ARG A 124 -2.22 15.60 22.01
C ARG A 124 -2.79 14.30 22.56
N ASN A 125 -3.69 13.67 21.80
CA ASN A 125 -4.40 12.46 22.22
C ASN A 125 -4.12 11.25 21.31
N GLY A 126 -3.33 11.42 20.25
CA GLY A 126 -2.96 10.37 19.32
C GLY A 126 -4.11 9.88 18.44
N LEU A 127 -5.04 10.78 18.08
CA LEU A 127 -6.19 10.45 17.28
C LEU A 127 -5.89 10.58 15.79
N VAL A 128 -6.16 9.55 15.02
CA VAL A 128 -6.07 9.61 13.55
C VAL A 128 -7.21 10.47 13.03
N VAL A 129 -6.87 11.51 12.29
CA VAL A 129 -7.83 12.47 11.72
C VAL A 129 -8.01 12.32 10.22
N ASP A 130 -7.02 11.71 9.55
CA ASP A 130 -7.08 11.41 8.12
C ASP A 130 -6.18 10.22 7.79
N ALA A 131 -6.50 9.52 6.71
CA ALA A 131 -5.68 8.44 6.20
C ALA A 131 -5.81 8.36 4.68
N CYS A 132 -4.70 8.16 3.99
CA CYS A 132 -4.72 7.96 2.55
C CYS A 132 -3.72 6.89 2.11
N LEU A 133 -3.95 6.37 0.91
CA LEU A 133 -3.07 5.44 0.25
C LEU A 133 -2.47 6.12 -0.97
N THR A 134 -1.16 6.00 -1.16
CA THR A 134 -0.46 6.50 -2.33
C THR A 134 0.41 5.43 -2.96
N GLU A 135 0.74 5.61 -4.23
CA GLU A 135 1.80 4.81 -4.84
C GLU A 135 3.13 5.05 -4.13
N THR A 136 3.93 4.01 -3.97
CA THR A 136 5.28 4.21 -3.45
C THR A 136 6.12 4.95 -4.48
N ALA A 137 6.73 6.07 -4.07
CA ALA A 137 7.73 6.71 -4.91
C ALA A 137 8.93 5.76 -5.04
N THR A 138 9.32 5.44 -6.27
CA THR A 138 10.62 4.77 -6.50
C THR A 138 11.70 5.71 -5.95
N PRO A 139 12.60 5.27 -5.05
CA PRO A 139 13.72 6.11 -4.68
C PRO A 139 14.49 6.39 -5.97
N SER A 140 14.39 7.61 -6.48
CA SER A 140 15.23 8.05 -7.58
C SER A 140 16.65 7.83 -7.10
N GLY A 141 17.38 6.94 -7.78
CA GLY A 141 18.72 6.56 -7.38
C GLY A 141 19.50 7.80 -7.03
N SER A 142 20.10 7.82 -5.85
CA SER A 142 20.92 8.92 -5.41
C SER A 142 21.96 9.20 -6.50
N ARG A 143 21.79 10.33 -7.17
CA ARG A 143 22.88 10.86 -7.99
C ARG A 143 23.99 11.20 -7.00
N ARG A 144 25.07 10.45 -7.10
CA ARG A 144 26.34 10.88 -6.54
C ARG A 144 26.88 12.04 -7.35
#